data_ed4531ce1c4b4f549fe354ed6dbb32e4
#
_entry.id   ed4531ce1c4b4f549fe354ed6dbb32e4
#
_cell.length_a   1.000
_cell.length_b   1.000
_cell.length_c   1.000
_cell.angle_alpha   90.00
_cell.angle_beta   90.00
_cell.angle_gamma   90.00
#
_symmetry.space_group_name_H-M   'P 1'
#
loop_
_entity.id
_entity.type
_entity.pdbx_description
1 polymer ?
#
loop_
_entity_poly.entity_id
_entity_poly.type
_entity_poly.pdbx_seq_one_letter_code
_entity_poly.pdbx_strand_id
1 'polypeptide(L)' 'MGEKVDAEDLIDAAGIAARLGLAQPQTVHLWRRRYEDFPEPVAELTRVLVWNWSQVEAWARSTGRLG' A
#
# COMPACT_ATOMS: atom_id res chain seq x y z
N MET A 1 23.70 -4.29 -2.48
CA MET A 1 23.16 -3.29 -1.65
C MET A 1 21.65 -3.34 -1.55
N GLY A 2 21.18 -3.67 -0.41
CA GLY A 2 19.76 -3.78 -0.22
C GLY A 2 19.10 -2.41 -0.20
N GLU A 3 17.84 -2.41 -0.54
CA GLU A 3 17.08 -1.21 -0.44
C GLU A 3 16.74 -0.95 1.00
N LYS A 4 16.90 0.29 1.38
CA LYS A 4 16.52 0.70 2.68
C LYS A 4 15.06 1.07 2.67
N VAL A 5 14.27 0.36 3.44
CA VAL A 5 12.89 0.76 3.63
C VAL A 5 12.87 1.73 4.78
N ASP A 6 12.48 2.96 4.48
CA ASP A 6 12.39 3.99 5.49
C ASP A 6 11.21 3.66 6.41
N ALA A 7 11.45 3.66 7.72
CA ALA A 7 10.38 3.37 8.67
C ALA A 7 9.20 4.32 8.51
N GLU A 8 9.47 5.56 8.09
CA GLU A 8 8.41 6.54 7.88
C GLU A 8 7.57 6.23 6.64
N ASP A 9 8.09 5.37 5.77
CA ASP A 9 7.39 4.98 4.55
C ASP A 9 6.57 3.72 4.75
N LEU A 10 6.64 3.08 5.91
CA LEU A 10 5.85 1.90 6.17
C LEU A 10 4.42 2.29 6.50
N ILE A 11 3.46 1.55 5.91
CA ILE A 11 2.07 1.93 6.03
C ILE A 11 1.20 0.67 5.97
N ASP A 12 0.16 0.62 6.79
CA ASP A 12 -0.78 -0.50 6.74
C ASP A 12 -1.98 -0.12 5.88
N ALA A 13 -2.93 -1.06 5.75
CA ALA A 13 -4.08 -0.84 4.89
C ALA A 13 -4.92 0.36 5.34
N ALA A 14 -5.07 0.54 6.65
CA ALA A 14 -5.83 1.67 7.16
C ALA A 14 -5.15 3.00 6.80
N GLY A 15 -3.82 3.03 6.90
CA GLY A 15 -3.07 4.22 6.51
C GLY A 15 -3.17 4.51 5.03
N ILE A 16 -3.09 3.46 4.19
CA ILE A 16 -3.25 3.62 2.75
C ILE A 16 -4.62 4.19 2.44
N ALA A 17 -5.66 3.63 3.06
CA ALA A 17 -7.02 4.10 2.83
C ALA A 17 -7.16 5.57 3.18
N ALA A 18 -6.56 5.97 4.31
CA ALA A 18 -6.64 7.36 4.73
C ALA A 18 -5.95 8.28 3.72
N ARG A 19 -4.78 7.90 3.22
CA ARG A 19 -4.03 8.74 2.29
C ARG A 19 -4.68 8.81 0.92
N LEU A 20 -5.33 7.74 0.50
CA LEU A 20 -5.98 7.71 -0.81
C LEU A 20 -7.44 8.11 -0.76
N GLY A 21 -7.96 8.43 0.42
CA GLY A 21 -9.34 8.85 0.55
C GLY A 21 -10.35 7.72 0.35
N LEU A 22 -9.95 6.50 0.69
CA LEU A 22 -10.84 5.35 0.56
C LEU A 22 -11.75 5.26 1.77
N ALA A 23 -12.97 4.78 1.55
CA ALA A 23 -13.94 4.67 2.63
C ALA A 23 -13.57 3.58 3.62
N GLN A 24 -12.91 2.50 3.16
CA GLN A 24 -12.63 1.35 4.02
C GLN A 24 -11.28 0.74 3.68
N PRO A 25 -10.56 0.26 4.72
CA PRO A 25 -9.28 -0.42 4.46
C PRO A 25 -9.41 -1.68 3.63
N GLN A 26 -10.57 -2.35 3.67
CA GLN A 26 -10.79 -3.57 2.89
C GLN A 26 -10.56 -3.33 1.40
N THR A 27 -10.74 -2.11 0.93
CA THR A 27 -10.52 -1.80 -0.47
C THR A 27 -9.07 -2.09 -0.87
N VAL A 28 -8.12 -1.84 0.04
CA VAL A 28 -6.71 -2.12 -0.24
C VAL A 28 -6.50 -3.61 -0.45
N HIS A 29 -7.10 -4.44 0.41
CA HIS A 29 -6.97 -5.89 0.28
C HIS A 29 -7.65 -6.40 -0.98
N LEU A 30 -8.76 -5.77 -1.36
CA LEU A 30 -9.45 -6.12 -2.59
C LEU A 30 -8.55 -5.81 -3.79
N TRP A 31 -7.92 -4.64 -3.79
CA TRP A 31 -7.02 -4.27 -4.87
C TRP A 31 -5.85 -5.25 -4.98
N ARG A 32 -5.30 -5.66 -3.85
CA ARG A 32 -4.18 -6.59 -3.83
C ARG A 32 -4.55 -7.91 -4.52
N ARG A 33 -5.78 -8.36 -4.32
CA ARG A 33 -6.25 -9.61 -4.91
C ARG A 33 -6.65 -9.44 -6.36
N ARG A 34 -7.11 -8.25 -6.73
CA ARG A 34 -7.68 -8.02 -8.05
C ARG A 34 -6.65 -7.58 -9.08
N TYR A 35 -5.67 -6.81 -8.66
CA TYR A 35 -4.70 -6.22 -9.58
C TYR A 35 -3.33 -6.85 -9.33
N GLU A 36 -2.79 -7.49 -10.36
CA GLU A 36 -1.50 -8.18 -10.24
C GLU A 36 -0.36 -7.20 -10.01
N ASP A 37 -0.51 -5.98 -10.48
CA ASP A 37 0.55 -4.99 -10.37
C ASP A 37 0.48 -4.19 -9.07
N PHE A 38 -0.49 -4.48 -8.21
CA PHE A 38 -0.54 -3.84 -6.90
C PHE A 38 0.68 -4.28 -6.09
N PRO A 39 1.37 -3.34 -5.41
CA PRO A 39 2.58 -3.69 -4.67
C PRO A 39 2.33 -4.75 -3.61
N GLU A 40 3.32 -5.63 -3.43
CA GLU A 40 3.26 -6.64 -2.39
C GLU A 40 3.63 -6.02 -1.05
N PRO A 41 3.03 -6.51 0.04
CA PRO A 41 3.44 -6.02 1.35
C PRO A 41 4.91 -6.36 1.62
N VAL A 42 5.60 -5.46 2.29
CA VAL A 42 7.00 -5.66 2.60
C VAL A 42 7.19 -6.42 3.90
N ALA A 43 6.14 -6.51 4.73
CA ALA A 43 6.22 -7.23 5.99
C ALA A 43 4.83 -7.58 6.46
N GLU A 44 4.76 -8.58 7.34
CA GLU A 44 3.53 -8.94 8.03
C GLU A 44 3.82 -8.97 9.51
N LEU A 45 3.13 -8.11 10.26
CA LEU A 45 3.34 -7.96 11.70
C LEU A 45 2.05 -8.35 12.41
N THR A 46 2.05 -9.49 13.09
CA THR A 46 0.93 -9.92 13.91
C THR A 46 -0.41 -9.68 13.21
N ARG A 47 -0.61 -10.29 12.04
CA ARG A 47 -1.83 -10.19 11.25
C ARG A 47 -2.01 -8.85 10.55
N VAL A 48 -1.02 -7.96 10.63
CA VAL A 48 -1.10 -6.67 9.95
C VAL A 48 -0.11 -6.68 8.82
N LEU A 49 -0.59 -6.46 7.60
CA LEU A 49 0.28 -6.32 6.44
C LEU A 49 0.76 -4.89 6.36
N VAL A 50 2.01 -4.73 6.02
CA VAL A 50 2.65 -3.42 5.93
C VAL A 50 3.25 -3.27 4.55
N TRP A 51 3.00 -2.13 3.94
CA TRP A 51 3.51 -1.80 2.61
C TRP A 51 4.51 -0.67 2.68
N ASN A 52 5.24 -0.49 1.60
CA ASN A 52 6.06 0.69 1.40
C ASN A 52 5.19 1.73 0.68
N TRP A 53 4.92 2.86 1.33
CA TRP A 53 4.02 3.87 0.78
C TRP A 53 4.49 4.38 -0.58
N SER A 54 5.81 4.52 -0.78
CA SER A 54 6.33 4.98 -2.07
C SER A 54 5.84 4.10 -3.21
N GLN A 55 5.82 2.79 -3.00
CA GLN A 55 5.38 1.86 -4.03
C GLN A 55 3.89 1.96 -4.27
N VAL A 56 3.11 2.08 -3.19
CA VAL A 56 1.67 2.20 -3.30
C VAL A 56 1.31 3.51 -3.99
N GLU A 57 2.00 4.58 -3.63
CA GLU A 57 1.75 5.88 -4.24
C GLU A 57 2.03 5.84 -5.73
N ALA A 58 3.16 5.24 -6.13
CA ALA A 58 3.51 5.13 -7.53
C ALA A 58 2.46 4.34 -8.30
N TRP A 59 1.98 3.23 -7.71
CA TRP A 59 0.95 2.43 -8.34
C TRP A 59 -0.35 3.23 -8.49
N ALA A 60 -0.72 3.96 -7.44
CA ALA A 60 -1.96 4.73 -7.47
C ALA A 60 -1.89 5.82 -8.53
N ARG A 61 -0.73 6.46 -8.68
CA ARG A 61 -0.57 7.49 -9.71
C ARG A 61 -0.63 6.89 -11.10
N SER A 62 0.04 5.76 -11.30
CA SER A 62 0.10 5.15 -12.62
C SER A 62 -1.26 4.62 -13.05
N THR A 63 -2.13 4.30 -12.12
CA THR A 63 -3.47 3.79 -12.45
C THR A 63 -4.56 4.86 -12.34
N GLY A 64 -4.17 6.11 -12.08
CA GLY A 64 -5.13 7.21 -12.04
C GLY A 64 -5.96 7.28 -10.76
N ARG A 65 -5.58 6.57 -9.71
CA ARG A 65 -6.33 6.59 -8.46
C ARG A 65 -5.90 7.70 -7.53
N LEU A 66 -4.73 8.26 -7.78
CA LEU A 66 -4.23 9.40 -7.03
C LEU A 66 -4.18 10.55 -8.00
N GLY A 67 -5.07 11.46 -7.85
CA GLY A 67 -5.31 12.52 -8.79
C GLY A 67 -4.26 13.57 -8.89
#